data_c397686de225aa536e38fbd4f2b1de5a
#
_entry.id   c397686de225aa536e38fbd4f2b1de5a
#
_cell.length_a   1.000
_cell.length_b   1.000
_cell.length_c   1.000
_cell.angle_alpha   90.00
_cell.angle_beta   90.00
_cell.angle_gamma   90.00
#
_symmetry.space_group_name_H-M   'P 1'
#
loop_
_entity.id
_entity.type
_entity.pdbx_description
1 polymer ?
#
loop_
_entity_poly.entity_id
_entity_poly.type
_entity_poly.pdbx_seq_one_letter_code
_entity_poly.pdbx_strand_id
1 'polypeptide(L)'
;MNPDGTKSQYSNNVKSKGIAIIGITKEFSKTIKLQGWDIFTENIFNTAMLQTDISLPLKENTFLFCAAQVIKQNAINSGGNENQSKTYFLKRSKSLSFGARAGWKNKKWEASLNYNRITKAGRYLLPREWGVEPFFTFLPRERNEGLGDVHAIRGKVIYS
;
A
#
# COMPACT_ATOMS: atom_id res chain seq x y z
N MET A 1 12.66 3.07 11.14
CA MET A 1 12.64 3.84 12.40
C MET A 1 11.66 3.16 13.35
N ASN A 2 11.98 3.05 14.64
CA ASN A 2 11.09 2.49 15.65
C ASN A 2 9.92 3.45 15.95
N PRO A 3 8.81 2.98 16.60
CA PRO A 3 7.68 3.85 16.95
C PRO A 3 8.04 5.05 17.82
N ASP A 4 9.09 4.92 18.63
CA ASP A 4 9.63 5.96 19.52
C ASP A 4 10.59 6.94 18.83
N GLY A 5 10.75 6.85 17.52
CA GLY A 5 11.65 7.67 16.72
C GLY A 5 13.12 7.21 16.70
N THR A 6 13.48 6.18 17.46
CA THR A 6 14.86 5.66 17.44
C THR A 6 15.18 4.92 16.15
N LYS A 7 16.46 4.77 15.84
CA LYS A 7 16.92 4.01 14.66
C LYS A 7 16.62 2.53 14.88
N SER A 8 15.92 1.92 13.92
CA SER A 8 15.67 0.46 13.95
C SER A 8 16.97 -0.32 13.77
N GLN A 9 17.07 -1.48 14.43
CA GLN A 9 18.25 -2.34 14.42
C GLN A 9 18.05 -3.61 13.59
N TYR A 10 17.06 -3.65 12.70
CA TYR A 10 16.76 -4.84 11.89
C TYR A 10 17.81 -5.12 10.80
N SER A 11 18.51 -4.10 10.31
CA SER A 11 19.51 -4.25 9.25
C SER A 11 20.56 -5.30 9.62
N ASN A 12 20.79 -6.26 8.74
CA ASN A 12 21.67 -7.42 8.93
C ASN A 12 21.26 -8.39 10.07
N ASN A 13 20.13 -8.16 10.72
CA ASN A 13 19.65 -9.01 11.84
C ASN A 13 18.40 -9.82 11.48
N VAL A 14 17.74 -9.52 10.35
CA VAL A 14 16.52 -10.20 9.93
C VAL A 14 16.86 -11.48 9.18
N LYS A 15 16.17 -12.58 9.55
CA LYS A 15 16.32 -13.90 8.91
C LYS A 15 15.04 -14.28 8.18
N SER A 16 15.17 -14.60 6.91
CA SER A 16 14.10 -15.16 6.07
C SER A 16 14.72 -16.15 5.07
N LYS A 17 13.98 -17.19 4.71
CA LYS A 17 14.35 -18.14 3.67
C LYS A 17 13.94 -17.70 2.28
N GLY A 18 13.03 -16.72 2.17
CA GLY A 18 12.57 -16.23 0.89
C GLY A 18 11.28 -15.43 0.94
N ILE A 19 10.88 -14.99 -0.24
CA ILE A 19 9.67 -14.23 -0.49
C ILE A 19 8.87 -14.91 -1.60
N ALA A 20 7.55 -14.98 -1.44
CA ALA A 20 6.61 -15.37 -2.48
C ALA A 20 5.67 -14.18 -2.79
N ILE A 21 5.46 -13.90 -4.06
CA ILE A 21 4.56 -12.85 -4.54
C ILE A 21 3.58 -13.48 -5.51
N ILE A 22 2.28 -13.32 -5.25
CA ILE A 22 1.20 -13.79 -6.12
C ILE A 22 0.31 -12.59 -6.44
N GLY A 23 0.00 -12.40 -7.72
CA GLY A 23 -0.90 -11.36 -8.18
C GLY A 23 -1.95 -11.92 -9.14
N ILE A 24 -3.16 -11.40 -9.05
CA ILE A 24 -4.25 -11.67 -9.98
C ILE A 24 -4.91 -10.35 -10.39
N THR A 25 -5.21 -10.25 -11.68
CA THR A 25 -5.97 -9.13 -12.23
C THR A 25 -7.11 -9.69 -13.08
N LYS A 26 -8.32 -9.20 -12.85
CA LYS A 26 -9.52 -9.56 -13.60
C LYS A 26 -10.23 -8.30 -14.10
N GLU A 27 -10.44 -8.22 -15.39
CA GLU A 27 -11.33 -7.25 -16.00
C GLU A 27 -12.72 -7.89 -16.16
N PHE A 28 -13.69 -7.40 -15.37
CA PHE A 28 -15.08 -7.87 -15.44
C PHE A 28 -15.84 -7.22 -16.60
N SER A 29 -15.42 -6.02 -16.97
CA SER A 29 -15.95 -5.26 -18.10
C SER A 29 -14.92 -4.22 -18.54
N LYS A 30 -15.22 -3.47 -19.62
CA LYS A 30 -14.42 -2.31 -20.02
C LYS A 30 -14.36 -1.19 -18.98
N THR A 31 -15.23 -1.26 -17.98
CA THR A 31 -15.38 -0.23 -16.94
C THR A 31 -14.90 -0.68 -15.56
N ILE A 32 -14.81 -1.98 -15.29
CA ILE A 32 -14.51 -2.52 -13.94
C ILE A 32 -13.33 -3.48 -14.00
N LYS A 33 -12.30 -3.17 -13.24
CA LYS A 33 -11.11 -4.00 -13.05
C LYS A 33 -10.90 -4.29 -11.56
N LEU A 34 -10.64 -5.53 -11.23
CA LEU A 34 -10.26 -6.00 -9.89
C LEU A 34 -8.80 -6.45 -9.91
N GLN A 35 -8.05 -6.08 -8.88
CA GLN A 35 -6.68 -6.52 -8.67
C GLN A 35 -6.54 -7.05 -7.25
N GLY A 36 -5.91 -8.20 -7.12
CA GLY A 36 -5.51 -8.74 -5.83
C GLY A 36 -4.07 -9.21 -5.90
N TRP A 37 -3.31 -8.99 -4.83
CA TRP A 37 -1.99 -9.58 -4.71
C TRP A 37 -1.64 -9.81 -3.24
N ASP A 38 -0.71 -10.73 -3.04
CA ASP A 38 -0.20 -11.13 -1.75
C ASP A 38 1.32 -11.21 -1.80
N ILE A 39 1.97 -10.64 -0.80
CA ILE A 39 3.40 -10.74 -0.58
C ILE A 39 3.60 -11.47 0.74
N PHE A 40 4.09 -12.70 0.65
CA PHE A 40 4.46 -13.51 1.80
C PHE A 40 5.98 -13.51 1.94
N THR A 41 6.47 -12.96 3.04
CA THR A 41 7.89 -13.01 3.41
C THR A 41 8.04 -13.95 4.60
N GLU A 42 8.66 -15.10 4.34
CA GLU A 42 8.84 -16.13 5.34
C GLU A 42 9.47 -15.56 6.61
N ASN A 43 8.90 -15.92 7.77
CA ASN A 43 9.33 -15.48 9.09
C ASN A 43 9.20 -13.98 9.39
N ILE A 44 8.77 -13.12 8.47
CA ILE A 44 8.72 -11.67 8.68
C ILE A 44 7.29 -11.14 8.68
N PHE A 45 6.65 -11.10 7.52
CA PHE A 45 5.28 -10.60 7.36
C PHE A 45 4.57 -11.16 6.13
N ASN A 46 3.26 -11.04 6.14
CA ASN A 46 2.41 -11.19 4.97
C ASN A 46 1.64 -9.89 4.72
N THR A 47 1.54 -9.49 3.45
CA THR A 47 0.75 -8.34 3.01
C THR A 47 -0.18 -8.75 1.89
N ALA A 48 -1.48 -8.68 2.14
CA ALA A 48 -2.53 -8.89 1.14
C ALA A 48 -3.18 -7.57 0.74
N MET A 49 -3.43 -7.38 -0.56
CA MET A 49 -4.13 -6.23 -1.12
C MET A 49 -5.27 -6.67 -2.03
N LEU A 50 -6.37 -5.93 -1.95
CA LEU A 50 -7.45 -5.96 -2.92
C LEU A 50 -7.75 -4.53 -3.37
N GLN A 51 -7.87 -4.34 -4.70
CA GLN A 51 -8.19 -3.04 -5.31
C GLN A 51 -9.21 -3.22 -6.41
N THR A 52 -10.17 -2.30 -6.45
CA THR A 52 -11.14 -2.18 -7.54
C THR A 52 -10.94 -0.83 -8.22
N ASP A 53 -10.82 -0.84 -9.54
CA ASP A 53 -10.77 0.35 -10.38
C ASP A 53 -12.04 0.39 -11.27
N ILE A 54 -12.68 1.56 -11.33
CA ILE A 54 -13.88 1.81 -12.13
C ILE A 54 -13.60 3.00 -13.03
N SER A 55 -13.87 2.87 -14.34
CA SER A 55 -13.72 3.93 -15.33
C SER A 55 -15.00 4.06 -16.16
N LEU A 56 -15.66 5.18 -16.05
CA LEU A 56 -16.94 5.48 -16.71
C LEU A 56 -16.72 6.45 -17.87
N PRO A 57 -16.92 6.03 -19.12
CA PRO A 57 -16.89 6.95 -20.25
C PRO A 57 -18.07 7.93 -20.19
N LEU A 58 -17.80 9.22 -20.34
CA LEU A 58 -18.82 10.28 -20.37
C LEU A 58 -19.09 10.73 -21.81
N LYS A 59 -18.03 11.10 -22.53
CA LYS A 59 -18.02 11.56 -23.92
C LYS A 59 -16.75 11.06 -24.59
N GLU A 60 -16.60 11.36 -25.88
CA GLU A 60 -15.38 11.04 -26.63
C GLU A 60 -14.14 11.49 -25.85
N ASN A 61 -13.27 10.52 -25.51
CA ASN A 61 -12.02 10.72 -24.76
C ASN A 61 -12.15 11.40 -23.38
N THR A 62 -13.34 11.33 -22.76
CA THR A 62 -13.58 11.87 -21.41
C THR A 62 -14.10 10.76 -20.50
N PHE A 63 -13.46 10.61 -19.33
CA PHE A 63 -13.76 9.55 -18.37
C PHE A 63 -13.85 10.12 -16.97
N LEU A 64 -14.80 9.62 -16.20
CA LEU A 64 -14.73 9.64 -14.75
C LEU A 64 -14.10 8.33 -14.28
N PHE A 65 -13.27 8.40 -13.27
CA PHE A 65 -12.70 7.20 -12.67
C PHE A 65 -12.76 7.27 -11.15
N CYS A 66 -12.93 6.12 -10.52
CA CYS A 66 -12.76 5.95 -9.10
C CYS A 66 -12.09 4.60 -8.80
N ALA A 67 -11.50 4.50 -7.63
CA ALA A 67 -10.94 3.25 -7.14
C ALA A 67 -11.06 3.17 -5.63
N ALA A 68 -11.14 1.95 -5.13
CA ALA A 68 -11.06 1.62 -3.71
C ALA A 68 -10.02 0.52 -3.49
N GLN A 69 -9.32 0.59 -2.35
CA GLN A 69 -8.24 -0.32 -2.01
C GLN A 69 -8.34 -0.69 -0.54
N VAL A 70 -8.04 -1.96 -0.22
CA VAL A 70 -7.79 -2.43 1.14
C VAL A 70 -6.49 -3.20 1.18
N ILE A 71 -5.68 -2.93 2.21
CA ILE A 71 -4.39 -3.60 2.42
C ILE A 71 -4.34 -4.07 3.86
N LYS A 72 -4.03 -5.34 4.05
CA LYS A 72 -3.85 -5.95 5.37
C LYS A 72 -2.45 -6.53 5.48
N GLN A 73 -1.76 -6.19 6.58
CA GLN A 73 -0.47 -6.78 6.93
C GLN A 73 -0.55 -7.51 8.27
N ASN A 74 0.20 -8.60 8.39
CA ASN A 74 0.34 -9.33 9.64
C ASN A 74 1.79 -9.78 9.79
N ALA A 75 2.31 -9.74 11.03
CA ALA A 75 3.58 -10.37 11.37
C ALA A 75 3.49 -11.89 11.17
N ILE A 76 4.56 -12.48 10.69
CA ILE A 76 4.76 -13.93 10.60
C ILE A 76 5.82 -14.34 11.60
N ASN A 77 5.53 -15.36 12.41
CA ASN A 77 6.43 -15.91 13.43
C ASN A 77 7.04 -14.82 14.32
N SER A 78 8.36 -14.67 14.30
CA SER A 78 9.12 -13.72 15.14
C SER A 78 9.35 -12.36 14.47
N GLY A 79 8.81 -12.11 13.26
CA GLY A 79 9.03 -10.87 12.54
C GLY A 79 10.47 -10.70 12.02
N GLY A 80 11.15 -11.84 11.82
CA GLY A 80 12.51 -11.91 11.28
C GLY A 80 13.61 -12.11 12.33
N ASN A 81 13.35 -11.89 13.62
CA ASN A 81 14.31 -12.11 14.70
C ASN A 81 13.59 -12.39 16.03
N GLU A 82 14.13 -13.28 16.84
CA GLU A 82 13.59 -13.56 18.21
C GLU A 82 13.74 -12.35 19.14
N ASN A 83 14.83 -11.58 18.99
CA ASN A 83 15.00 -10.33 19.72
C ASN A 83 14.16 -9.22 19.05
N GLN A 84 13.11 -8.78 19.72
CA GLN A 84 12.15 -7.81 19.21
C GLN A 84 12.75 -6.43 18.87
N SER A 85 13.88 -6.04 19.46
CA SER A 85 14.59 -4.81 19.09
C SER A 85 15.25 -4.89 17.70
N LYS A 86 15.49 -6.12 17.21
CA LYS A 86 16.14 -6.43 15.94
C LYS A 86 15.19 -6.95 14.87
N THR A 87 13.87 -6.97 15.13
CA THR A 87 12.88 -7.41 14.13
C THR A 87 12.58 -6.33 13.11
N TYR A 88 12.17 -6.71 11.93
CA TYR A 88 11.57 -5.80 10.96
C TYR A 88 10.11 -5.51 11.30
N PHE A 89 9.35 -6.55 11.65
CA PHE A 89 7.94 -6.48 12.01
C PHE A 89 7.74 -7.06 13.41
N LEU A 90 7.23 -6.28 14.35
CA LEU A 90 7.05 -6.75 15.72
C LEU A 90 6.12 -7.97 15.76
N LYS A 91 6.45 -8.97 16.56
CA LYS A 91 5.65 -10.18 16.72
C LYS A 91 4.19 -9.83 17.03
N ARG A 92 3.25 -10.52 16.38
CA ARG A 92 1.80 -10.31 16.50
C ARG A 92 1.30 -8.92 16.05
N SER A 93 2.14 -8.04 15.54
CA SER A 93 1.66 -6.78 15.01
C SER A 93 0.89 -6.99 13.70
N LYS A 94 -0.02 -6.08 13.43
CA LYS A 94 -0.86 -6.07 12.23
C LYS A 94 -1.08 -4.64 11.77
N SER A 95 -1.37 -4.44 10.51
CA SER A 95 -1.79 -3.17 9.96
C SER A 95 -2.98 -3.37 9.03
N LEU A 96 -3.87 -2.41 9.01
CA LEU A 96 -5.00 -2.36 8.08
C LEU A 96 -5.06 -0.95 7.49
N SER A 97 -5.11 -0.88 6.17
CA SER A 97 -5.16 0.38 5.44
C SER A 97 -6.26 0.35 4.40
N PHE A 98 -6.88 1.52 4.17
CA PHE A 98 -7.91 1.73 3.15
C PHE A 98 -7.47 2.89 2.25
N GLY A 99 -7.74 2.76 0.96
CA GLY A 99 -7.51 3.80 -0.01
C GLY A 99 -8.77 4.06 -0.84
N ALA A 100 -8.95 5.31 -1.22
CA ALA A 100 -9.96 5.71 -2.20
C ALA A 100 -9.40 6.79 -3.11
N ARG A 101 -9.80 6.78 -4.37
CA ARG A 101 -9.54 7.88 -5.30
C ARG A 101 -10.73 8.12 -6.19
N ALA A 102 -10.93 9.36 -6.60
CA ALA A 102 -11.88 9.72 -7.64
C ALA A 102 -11.27 10.83 -8.50
N GLY A 103 -11.60 10.84 -9.76
CA GLY A 103 -11.05 11.82 -10.68
C GLY A 103 -11.73 11.82 -12.03
N TRP A 104 -11.22 12.71 -12.86
CA TRP A 104 -11.68 12.96 -14.20
C TRP A 104 -10.46 13.06 -15.12
N LYS A 105 -10.61 12.57 -16.34
CA LYS A 105 -9.57 12.58 -17.37
C LYS A 105 -10.16 12.86 -18.75
N ASN A 106 -9.45 13.67 -19.54
CA ASN A 106 -9.68 13.82 -20.96
C ASN A 106 -8.36 13.74 -21.73
N LYS A 107 -8.34 14.17 -23.02
CA LYS A 107 -7.14 14.13 -23.87
C LYS A 107 -5.96 14.93 -23.33
N LYS A 108 -6.21 16.03 -22.59
CA LYS A 108 -5.19 16.98 -22.14
C LYS A 108 -5.01 17.01 -20.64
N TRP A 109 -6.05 16.71 -19.88
CA TRP A 109 -6.07 16.89 -18.44
C TRP A 109 -6.45 15.61 -17.72
N GLU A 110 -5.80 15.38 -16.59
CA GLU A 110 -6.23 14.44 -15.58
C GLU A 110 -6.23 15.14 -14.22
N ALA A 111 -7.33 15.08 -13.50
CA ALA A 111 -7.42 15.60 -12.14
C ALA A 111 -8.03 14.54 -11.22
N SER A 112 -7.46 14.40 -10.01
CA SER A 112 -7.98 13.46 -9.01
C SER A 112 -7.76 13.92 -7.58
N LEU A 113 -8.67 13.50 -6.71
CA LEU A 113 -8.52 13.52 -5.27
C LEU A 113 -8.30 12.09 -4.77
N ASN A 114 -7.31 11.91 -3.93
CA ASN A 114 -6.86 10.62 -3.44
C ASN A 114 -6.79 10.66 -1.91
N TYR A 115 -7.21 9.58 -1.29
CA TYR A 115 -7.25 9.43 0.16
C TYR A 115 -6.70 8.08 0.58
N ASN A 116 -5.95 8.05 1.67
CA ASN A 116 -5.55 6.84 2.36
C ASN A 116 -5.72 6.97 3.86
N ARG A 117 -6.12 5.87 4.48
CA ARG A 117 -6.22 5.70 5.92
C ARG A 117 -5.37 4.50 6.35
N ILE A 118 -4.35 4.71 7.16
CA ILE A 118 -3.72 3.64 7.92
C ILE A 118 -4.36 3.67 9.30
N THR A 119 -5.00 2.57 9.71
CA THR A 119 -5.75 2.53 10.95
C THR A 119 -4.82 2.48 12.18
N LYS A 120 -5.37 2.74 13.36
CA LYS A 120 -4.67 2.59 14.65
C LYS A 120 -4.27 1.15 15.00
N ALA A 121 -4.65 0.16 14.18
CA ALA A 121 -4.29 -1.24 14.39
C ALA A 121 -2.78 -1.48 14.36
N GLY A 122 -2.02 -0.62 13.69
CA GLY A 122 -0.56 -0.65 13.64
C GLY A 122 0.00 0.07 12.42
N ARG A 123 1.31 0.02 12.30
CA ARG A 123 2.07 0.69 11.24
C ARG A 123 2.05 -0.13 9.96
N TYR A 124 1.91 0.54 8.81
CA TYR A 124 2.18 -0.08 7.52
C TYR A 124 3.69 -0.05 7.25
N LEU A 125 4.29 -1.20 6.94
CA LEU A 125 5.71 -1.32 6.66
C LEU A 125 5.94 -1.90 5.27
N LEU A 126 6.84 -1.31 4.51
CA LEU A 126 7.33 -1.82 3.23
C LEU A 126 8.83 -1.55 3.14
N PRO A 127 9.68 -2.58 2.88
CA PRO A 127 11.09 -2.35 2.62
C PRO A 127 11.25 -1.45 1.40
N ARG A 128 11.99 -0.35 1.53
CA ARG A 128 12.19 0.64 0.45
C ARG A 128 12.87 0.04 -0.76
N GLU A 129 13.69 -0.96 -0.53
CA GLU A 129 14.38 -1.73 -1.56
C GLU A 129 13.44 -2.52 -2.47
N TRP A 130 12.19 -2.77 -2.02
CA TRP A 130 11.19 -3.53 -2.77
C TRP A 130 10.29 -2.65 -3.64
N GLY A 131 10.53 -1.35 -3.66
CA GLY A 131 9.80 -0.41 -4.48
C GLY A 131 9.02 0.65 -3.71
N VAL A 132 7.87 1.03 -4.26
CA VAL A 132 7.03 2.09 -3.73
C VAL A 132 5.80 1.52 -3.02
N GLU A 133 5.31 2.26 -2.03
CA GLU A 133 4.05 1.91 -1.36
C GLU A 133 2.87 1.97 -2.35
N PRO A 134 1.89 1.07 -2.24
CA PRO A 134 0.78 0.98 -3.19
C PRO A 134 -0.33 2.02 -2.98
N PHE A 135 -0.15 2.97 -2.07
CA PHE A 135 -1.16 3.96 -1.71
C PHE A 135 -1.44 4.97 -2.82
N PHE A 136 -2.69 5.32 -3.01
CA PHE A 136 -3.09 6.38 -3.97
C PHE A 136 -2.52 7.75 -3.63
N THR A 137 -2.12 7.96 -2.38
CA THR A 137 -1.49 9.18 -1.88
C THR A 137 0.02 9.19 -1.98
N PHE A 138 0.64 8.13 -2.51
CA PHE A 138 2.10 8.03 -2.64
C PHE A 138 2.70 9.25 -3.37
N LEU A 139 3.75 9.80 -2.78
CA LEU A 139 4.63 10.80 -3.38
C LEU A 139 6.08 10.34 -3.23
N PRO A 140 6.98 10.61 -4.21
CA PRO A 140 8.36 10.12 -4.14
C PRO A 140 9.14 10.57 -2.90
N ARG A 141 8.82 11.75 -2.36
CA ARG A 141 9.50 12.33 -1.19
C ARG A 141 8.74 12.17 0.11
N GLU A 142 7.41 11.99 0.03
CA GLU A 142 6.52 11.88 1.19
C GLU A 142 5.85 10.50 1.18
N ARG A 143 6.21 9.66 2.14
CA ARG A 143 5.74 8.29 2.25
C ARG A 143 4.92 8.09 3.52
N ASN A 144 3.93 7.23 3.43
CA ASN A 144 3.12 6.83 4.59
C ASN A 144 3.64 5.53 5.24
N GLU A 145 4.66 4.90 4.65
CA GLU A 145 5.28 3.73 5.26
C GLU A 145 5.88 4.06 6.63
N GLY A 146 5.77 3.13 7.56
CA GLY A 146 6.25 3.31 8.92
C GLY A 146 5.32 4.11 9.83
N LEU A 147 4.21 4.61 9.31
CA LEU A 147 3.19 5.34 10.06
C LEU A 147 1.99 4.45 10.38
N GLY A 148 1.33 4.73 11.49
CA GLY A 148 0.05 4.19 11.93
C GLY A 148 -0.86 5.31 12.41
N ASP A 149 -2.17 5.10 12.38
CA ASP A 149 -3.20 6.09 12.71
C ASP A 149 -3.11 7.40 11.89
N VAL A 150 -2.96 7.26 10.57
CA VAL A 150 -2.73 8.36 9.64
C VAL A 150 -3.88 8.51 8.65
N HIS A 151 -4.28 9.75 8.41
CA HIS A 151 -5.09 10.17 7.28
C HIS A 151 -4.19 10.93 6.29
N ALA A 152 -4.13 10.47 5.05
CA ALA A 152 -3.39 11.13 3.98
C ALA A 152 -4.34 11.55 2.86
N ILE A 153 -4.17 12.76 2.34
CA ILE A 153 -4.95 13.31 1.23
C ILE A 153 -3.97 13.86 0.19
N ARG A 154 -4.25 13.61 -1.07
CA ARG A 154 -3.45 14.11 -2.20
C ARG A 154 -4.36 14.59 -3.33
N GLY A 155 -4.22 15.86 -3.71
CA GLY A 155 -4.68 16.37 -4.99
C GLY A 155 -3.65 16.10 -6.09
N LYS A 156 -4.08 15.70 -7.29
CA LYS A 156 -3.23 15.47 -8.46
C LYS A 156 -3.85 16.13 -9.68
N VAL A 157 -3.03 16.91 -10.41
CA VAL A 157 -3.40 17.46 -11.71
C VAL A 157 -2.26 17.20 -12.67
N ILE A 158 -2.58 16.69 -13.85
CA ILE A 158 -1.64 16.47 -14.97
C ILE A 158 -2.19 17.19 -16.20
N TYR A 159 -1.31 17.87 -16.91
CA TYR A 159 -1.53 18.41 -18.24
C TYR A 159 -0.56 17.72 -19.22
N SER A 160 -1.08 17.21 -20.36
CA SER A 160 -0.32 16.48 -21.38
C SER A 160 -0.51 17.09 -22.74
#